data_9db0df8485f061e0afe9d384777b7c74
#
_entry.id   9db0df8485f061e0afe9d384777b7c74
#
_cell.length_a   1.000
_cell.length_b   1.000
_cell.length_c   1.000
_cell.angle_alpha   90.00
_cell.angle_beta   90.00
_cell.angle_gamma   90.00
#
_symmetry.space_group_name_H-M   'P 1'
#
loop_
_entity.id
_entity.type
_entity.pdbx_description
1 polymer ?
#
loop_
_entity_poly.entity_id
_entity_poly.type
_entity_poly.pdbx_seq_one_letter_code
_entity_poly.pdbx_strand_id
1 'polypeptide(L)' 'MADKKGATVRVTQVRSAIRRPKDQLATLKGLGLNKLHRTRELEDTPAVRGMINKVRHLVRVEDAG' A
#
# COMPACT_ATOMS: atom_id res chain seq x y z
N MET A 1 -5.43 16.86 14.26
CA MET A 1 -5.14 16.85 13.89
C MET A 1 -4.64 17.05 13.13
N ALA A 2 -4.73 17.01 12.82
CA ALA A 2 -4.38 17.11 12.20
C ALA A 2 -3.72 17.03 11.63
N ASP A 3 -3.56 17.05 11.51
CA ASP A 3 -3.00 16.98 11.00
C ASP A 3 -2.13 16.63 10.20
N LYS A 4 -1.75 16.31 9.99
CA LYS A 4 -1.14 15.98 9.24
C LYS A 4 -1.69 15.78 8.02
N LYS A 5 -2.26 16.25 7.68
CA LYS A 5 -2.88 16.19 6.67
C LYS A 5 -2.15 16.50 5.54
N GLY A 6 -2.11 16.32 4.46
CA GLY A 6 -1.25 16.59 3.36
C GLY A 6 -0.19 15.53 3.12
N ALA A 7 0.14 14.79 4.13
CA ALA A 7 1.13 13.74 3.98
C ALA A 7 0.43 12.45 3.54
N THR A 8 0.52 12.14 2.26
CA THR A 8 -0.08 10.94 1.72
C THR A 8 0.94 10.20 0.87
N VAL A 9 0.68 8.92 0.65
CA VAL A 9 1.48 8.10 -0.24
C VAL A 9 0.58 7.45 -1.26
N ARG A 10 1.06 7.30 -2.47
CA ARG A 10 0.34 6.63 -3.53
C ARG A 10 0.99 5.27 -3.75
N VAL A 11 0.20 4.22 -3.66
CA VAL A 11 0.70 2.86 -3.77
C VAL A 11 0.01 2.18 -4.94
N THR A 12 0.79 1.60 -5.83
CA THR A 12 0.28 0.90 -6.98
C THR A 12 0.78 -0.54 -6.94
N GLN A 13 -0.11 -1.49 -7.10
CA GLN A 13 0.28 -2.88 -7.18
C GLN A 13 0.85 -3.14 -8.58
N VAL A 14 2.13 -3.53 -8.63
CA VAL A 14 2.80 -3.75 -9.91
C VAL A 14 3.09 -5.22 -10.17
N ARG A 15 2.90 -6.08 -9.17
CA ARG A 15 3.10 -7.51 -9.34
C ARG A 15 1.92 -8.25 -8.78
N SER A 16 1.59 -9.39 -9.41
CA SER A 16 0.50 -10.23 -8.97
C SER A 16 0.81 -10.83 -7.60
N ALA A 17 -0.23 -10.95 -6.77
CA ALA A 17 -0.12 -11.59 -5.47
C ALA A 17 -0.41 -13.09 -5.54
N ILE A 18 -0.59 -13.62 -6.73
CA ILE A 18 -0.83 -15.06 -6.91
C ILE A 18 0.38 -15.83 -6.38
N ARG A 19 0.12 -16.87 -5.58
CA ARG A 19 1.16 -17.71 -4.99
C ARG A 19 1.96 -17.03 -3.88
N ARG A 20 1.48 -15.91 -3.39
CA ARG A 20 2.10 -15.26 -2.24
C ARG A 20 1.44 -15.73 -0.95
N PRO A 21 2.14 -15.63 0.18
CA PRO A 21 1.55 -16.00 1.46
C PRO A 21 0.27 -15.23 1.76
N LYS A 22 -0.60 -15.84 2.54
CA LYS A 22 -1.89 -15.25 2.84
C LYS A 22 -1.77 -13.92 3.56
N ASP A 23 -0.76 -13.76 4.41
CA ASP A 23 -0.59 -12.50 5.12
C ASP A 23 -0.27 -11.36 4.17
N GLN A 24 0.43 -11.63 3.08
CA GLN A 24 0.69 -10.60 2.08
C GLN A 24 -0.59 -10.25 1.34
N LEU A 25 -1.41 -11.26 1.03
CA LEU A 25 -2.70 -11.01 0.38
C LEU A 25 -3.58 -10.17 1.28
N ALA A 26 -3.62 -10.49 2.57
CA ALA A 26 -4.42 -9.73 3.52
C ALA A 26 -3.93 -8.29 3.63
N THR A 27 -2.60 -8.10 3.60
CA THR A 27 -2.02 -6.78 3.66
C THR A 27 -2.41 -5.95 2.43
N LEU A 28 -2.35 -6.56 1.25
CA LEU A 28 -2.76 -5.87 0.03
C LEU A 28 -4.22 -5.46 0.09
N LYS A 29 -5.08 -6.34 0.61
CA LYS A 29 -6.48 -6.02 0.78
C LYS A 29 -6.67 -4.86 1.75
N GLY A 30 -5.91 -4.86 2.84
CA GLY A 30 -5.96 -3.77 3.80
C GLY A 30 -5.55 -2.44 3.21
N LEU A 31 -4.68 -2.48 2.21
CA LEU A 31 -4.28 -1.28 1.49
C LEU A 31 -5.26 -0.92 0.36
N GLY A 32 -6.21 -1.77 0.10
CA GLY A 32 -7.14 -1.56 -0.99
C GLY A 32 -6.59 -1.98 -2.35
N LEU A 33 -5.55 -2.80 -2.34
CA LEU A 33 -4.85 -3.20 -3.56
C LEU A 33 -5.01 -4.70 -3.78
N ASN A 34 -6.13 -5.13 -4.21
CA ASN A 34 -6.29 -6.56 -4.46
C ASN A 34 -6.32 -6.88 -5.95
N LYS A 35 -5.90 -5.92 -6.78
CA LYS A 35 -5.83 -6.13 -8.23
C LYS A 35 -4.56 -5.51 -8.78
N LEU A 36 -4.01 -6.16 -9.79
CA LEU A 36 -2.82 -5.66 -10.45
C LEU A 36 -3.10 -4.29 -11.08
N HIS A 37 -2.14 -3.40 -10.93
CA HIS A 37 -2.19 -2.03 -11.47
C HIS A 37 -3.21 -1.12 -10.78
N ARG A 38 -3.78 -1.57 -9.68
CA ARG A 38 -4.64 -0.69 -8.89
C ARG A 38 -3.79 0.27 -8.08
N THR A 39 -4.21 1.52 -8.06
CA THR A 39 -3.52 2.57 -7.31
C THR A 39 -4.41 3.09 -6.20
N ARG A 40 -3.85 3.28 -5.02
CA ARG A 40 -4.56 3.86 -3.89
C ARG A 40 -3.71 4.92 -3.25
N GLU A 41 -4.37 5.98 -2.83
CA GLU A 41 -3.72 7.06 -2.10
C GLU A 41 -4.11 6.92 -0.63
N LEU A 42 -3.11 6.84 0.24
CA LEU A 42 -3.31 6.53 1.65
C LEU A 42 -2.59 7.56 2.49
N GLU A 43 -3.05 7.74 3.73
CA GLU A 43 -2.35 8.59 4.66
C GLU A 43 -1.00 7.99 4.99
N ASP A 44 -0.01 8.87 5.14
CA ASP A 44 1.34 8.43 5.48
C ASP A 44 1.44 8.28 6.99
N THR A 45 1.02 7.14 7.49
CA THR A 45 1.08 6.82 8.91
C THR A 45 2.00 5.64 9.13
N PRO A 46 2.50 5.46 10.36
CA PRO A 46 3.33 4.29 10.64
C PRO A 46 2.64 2.97 10.34
N ALA A 47 1.33 2.89 10.58
CA ALA A 47 0.58 1.67 10.29
C ALA A 47 0.58 1.38 8.79
N VAL A 48 0.30 2.41 7.99
CA VAL A 48 0.30 2.26 6.53
C VAL A 48 1.68 1.91 6.03
N ARG A 49 2.71 2.58 6.54
CA ARG A 49 4.08 2.28 6.15
C ARG A 49 4.47 0.85 6.47
N GLY A 50 4.04 0.35 7.63
CA GLY A 50 4.31 -1.03 7.99
C GLY A 50 3.67 -2.01 7.04
N MET A 51 2.43 -1.75 6.63
CA MET A 51 1.74 -2.59 5.68
C MET A 51 2.44 -2.57 4.32
N ILE A 52 2.80 -1.38 3.87
CA ILE A 52 3.51 -1.24 2.60
C ILE A 52 4.82 -2.01 2.63
N ASN A 53 5.53 -1.92 3.74
CA ASN A 53 6.82 -2.57 3.87
C ASN A 53 6.71 -4.09 3.72
N LYS A 54 5.60 -4.67 4.17
CA LYS A 54 5.41 -6.11 4.04
C LYS A 54 5.24 -6.55 2.59
N VAL A 55 4.73 -5.69 1.74
CA VAL A 55 4.45 -6.03 0.35
C VAL A 55 5.20 -5.14 -0.64
N ARG A 56 6.26 -4.48 -0.18
CA ARG A 56 6.98 -3.51 -1.02
C ARG A 56 7.50 -4.13 -2.30
N HIS A 57 7.75 -5.41 -2.28
CA HIS A 57 8.22 -6.12 -3.48
C HIS A 57 7.10 -6.33 -4.50
N LEU A 58 5.87 -6.05 -4.12
CA LEU A 58 4.71 -6.22 -5.00
C LEU A 58 4.11 -4.88 -5.42
N VAL A 59 4.55 -3.80 -4.82
CA VAL A 59 3.94 -2.49 -5.06
C VAL A 59 5.00 -1.45 -5.36
N ARG A 60 4.54 -0.37 -5.96
CA ARG A 60 5.36 0.82 -6.18
C ARG A 60 4.80 1.93 -5.33
N VAL A 61 5.66 2.64 -4.62
CA VAL A 61 5.25 3.68 -3.69
C VAL A 61 5.76 5.01 -4.18
N GLU A 62 4.89 6.01 -4.19
CA GLU A 62 5.25 7.38 -4.55
C GLU A 62 4.70 8.32 -3.50
N ASP A 63 5.47 9.32 -3.16
CA ASP A 63 4.98 10.37 -2.28
C ASP A 63 4.00 11.24 -3.05
N ALA A 64 2.80 11.39 -2.52
CA ALA A 64 1.75 12.12 -3.20
C ALA A 64 1.48 13.48 -2.58
N GLY A 65 1.97 13.71 -1.38
CA GLY A 65 1.65 14.96 -0.72
C GLY A 65 2.74 15.96 -0.52
#